data_ce48db144d9338cd8d44d2a0f24d8e06
#
_entry.id   ce48db144d9338cd8d44d2a0f24d8e06
#
_cell.length_a   1.000
_cell.length_b   1.000
_cell.length_c   1.000
_cell.angle_alpha   90.00
_cell.angle_beta   90.00
_cell.angle_gamma   90.00
#
_symmetry.space_group_name_H-M   'P 1'
#
loop_
_entity.id
_entity.type
_entity.pdbx_description
1 polymer ?
#
loop_
_entity_poly.entity_id
_entity_poly.type
_entity_poly.pdbx_seq_one_letter_code
_entity_poly.pdbx_strand_id
1 'polypeptide(L)'
;MSALIEFDDVCKYYQMGDTTVKAVDHISMQIHKGEFVAIVGQSGSGKSTCMNIIGCLDVPTSGTYRLNGRDVGSMSKNELAEIRNEMLGFIFQQYNLLPKLTLMENVELPLIYAGLSRKEQQARARTALQQVGLGEKLYNKPSQLSGGQQQRASIARALAGDPAVILADEPTGALDSHTGREVLGILQKLHRQGN
;
A
#
# COMPACT_ATOMS: atom_id res chain seq x y z
N MET A 1 21.26 -1.22 -11.75
CA MET A 1 19.86 -0.72 -11.88
C MET A 1 19.66 0.28 -10.76
N SER A 2 18.94 1.38 -11.02
CA SER A 2 18.62 2.35 -9.95
C SER A 2 17.65 1.72 -8.95
N ALA A 3 17.81 2.05 -7.65
CA ALA A 3 16.87 1.63 -6.62
C ALA A 3 15.50 2.28 -6.86
N LEU A 4 14.42 1.54 -6.59
CA LEU A 4 13.05 2.05 -6.62
C LEU A 4 12.73 2.81 -5.32
N ILE A 5 13.18 2.27 -4.18
CA ILE A 5 13.12 2.90 -2.85
C ILE A 5 14.55 3.01 -2.34
N GLU A 6 14.96 4.19 -1.91
CA GLU A 6 16.27 4.45 -1.35
C GLU A 6 16.14 5.29 -0.08
N PHE A 7 16.57 4.74 1.04
CA PHE A 7 16.78 5.45 2.29
C PHE A 7 18.27 5.65 2.50
N ASP A 8 18.66 6.88 2.82
CA ASP A 8 20.01 7.27 3.17
C ASP A 8 19.98 8.00 4.50
N ASP A 9 20.44 7.32 5.57
CA ASP A 9 20.51 7.81 6.94
C ASP A 9 19.18 8.37 7.48
N VAL A 10 18.05 7.72 7.14
CA VAL A 10 16.71 8.20 7.47
C VAL A 10 16.42 8.05 8.95
N CYS A 11 15.99 9.16 9.56
CA CYS A 11 15.49 9.22 10.93
C CYS A 11 14.05 9.74 10.97
N LYS A 12 13.27 9.22 11.92
CA LYS A 12 11.96 9.78 12.27
C LYS A 12 11.81 9.85 13.77
N TYR A 13 11.74 11.07 14.29
CA TYR A 13 11.61 11.37 15.70
C TYR A 13 10.31 12.11 15.96
N TYR A 14 9.59 11.70 17.00
CA TYR A 14 8.38 12.37 17.47
C TYR A 14 8.63 13.02 18.82
N GLN A 15 8.31 14.30 18.94
CA GLN A 15 8.38 15.00 20.23
C GLN A 15 7.08 14.75 20.98
N MET A 16 7.17 14.17 22.18
CA MET A 16 6.05 13.91 23.09
C MET A 16 6.30 14.61 24.42
N GLY A 17 5.88 15.88 24.54
CA GLY A 17 6.25 16.73 25.67
C GLY A 17 7.76 16.90 25.74
N ASP A 18 8.36 16.55 26.88
CA ASP A 18 9.81 16.64 27.11
C ASP A 18 10.60 15.40 26.62
N THR A 19 9.89 14.40 26.07
CA THR A 19 10.53 13.15 25.62
C THR A 19 10.53 13.07 24.10
N THR A 20 11.69 12.68 23.52
CA THR A 20 11.82 12.39 22.09
C THR A 20 11.76 10.88 21.86
N VAL A 21 10.77 10.43 21.09
CA VAL A 21 10.65 9.04 20.65
C VAL A 21 11.33 8.89 19.31
N LYS A 22 12.40 8.10 19.24
CA LYS A 22 13.11 7.74 18.01
C LYS A 22 12.42 6.53 17.37
N ALA A 23 11.45 6.77 16.50
CA ALA A 23 10.68 5.71 15.89
C ALA A 23 11.42 5.02 14.73
N VAL A 24 12.23 5.77 13.99
CA VAL A 24 13.20 5.27 12.99
C VAL A 24 14.50 6.01 13.27
N ASP A 25 15.60 5.29 13.38
CA ASP A 25 16.89 5.86 13.80
C ASP A 25 18.03 5.35 12.90
N HIS A 26 18.53 6.23 12.03
CA HIS A 26 19.65 6.00 11.11
C HIS A 26 19.47 4.76 10.22
N ILE A 27 18.35 4.65 9.49
CA ILE A 27 18.10 3.55 8.57
C ILE A 27 18.59 3.90 7.16
N SER A 28 19.43 3.04 6.60
CA SER A 28 19.83 3.07 5.19
C SER A 28 19.46 1.75 4.53
N MET A 29 18.73 1.81 3.41
CA MET A 29 18.33 0.62 2.65
C MET A 29 18.03 0.98 1.19
N GLN A 30 18.10 -0.01 0.32
CA GLN A 30 17.70 0.09 -1.07
C GLN A 30 16.80 -1.08 -1.42
N ILE A 31 15.69 -0.80 -2.13
CA ILE A 31 14.79 -1.81 -2.68
C ILE A 31 14.68 -1.58 -4.19
N HIS A 32 14.90 -2.63 -4.95
CA HIS A 32 14.87 -2.57 -6.41
C HIS A 32 13.51 -3.06 -6.95
N LYS A 33 13.21 -2.70 -8.18
CA LYS A 33 11.99 -3.16 -8.85
C LYS A 33 11.99 -4.69 -8.92
N GLY A 34 10.84 -5.29 -8.55
CA GLY A 34 10.63 -6.73 -8.57
C GLY A 34 11.15 -7.46 -7.33
N GLU A 35 11.57 -6.77 -6.27
CA GLU A 35 11.91 -7.40 -5.00
C GLU A 35 10.67 -7.60 -4.13
N PHE A 36 10.65 -8.73 -3.40
CA PHE A 36 9.65 -9.01 -2.36
C PHE A 36 10.34 -8.90 -0.99
N VAL A 37 10.04 -7.82 -0.26
CA VAL A 37 10.72 -7.48 0.99
C VAL A 37 9.76 -7.62 2.16
N ALA A 38 10.22 -8.21 3.26
CA ALA A 38 9.49 -8.27 4.52
C ALA A 38 10.23 -7.48 5.60
N ILE A 39 9.52 -6.50 6.20
CA ILE A 39 10.00 -5.75 7.37
C ILE A 39 9.55 -6.49 8.61
N VAL A 40 10.49 -7.05 9.36
CA VAL A 40 10.24 -7.81 10.58
C VAL A 40 10.82 -7.13 11.81
N GLY A 41 10.19 -7.31 12.95
CA GLY A 41 10.62 -6.74 14.22
C GLY A 41 9.55 -6.85 15.30
N GLN A 42 9.92 -6.60 16.54
CA GLN A 42 9.00 -6.60 17.69
C GLN A 42 7.96 -5.48 17.59
N SER A 43 6.88 -5.57 18.37
CA SER A 43 5.93 -4.46 18.51
C SER A 43 6.66 -3.21 19.04
N GLY A 44 6.36 -2.04 18.47
CA GLY A 44 7.03 -0.79 18.82
C GLY A 44 8.41 -0.55 18.16
N SER A 45 8.91 -1.47 17.33
CA SER A 45 10.23 -1.31 16.67
C SER A 45 10.25 -0.34 15.47
N GLY A 46 9.19 0.43 15.25
CA GLY A 46 9.15 1.44 14.18
C GLY A 46 8.69 0.93 12.82
N LYS A 47 8.26 -0.33 12.67
CA LYS A 47 7.81 -0.90 11.37
C LYS A 47 6.74 -0.06 10.69
N SER A 48 5.67 0.27 11.41
CA SER A 48 4.57 1.07 10.86
C SER A 48 5.01 2.49 10.52
N THR A 49 5.95 3.07 11.30
CA THR A 49 6.54 4.37 11.00
C THR A 49 7.36 4.30 9.71
N CYS A 50 8.20 3.26 9.56
CA CYS A 50 8.97 3.02 8.34
C CYS A 50 8.02 2.84 7.12
N MET A 51 6.96 2.04 7.27
CA MET A 51 5.93 1.86 6.24
C MET A 51 5.22 3.16 5.87
N ASN A 52 4.93 4.03 6.86
CA ASN A 52 4.32 5.34 6.60
C ASN A 52 5.25 6.26 5.80
N ILE A 53 6.56 6.23 6.09
CA ILE A 53 7.54 7.00 5.32
C ILE A 53 7.64 6.45 3.89
N ILE A 54 7.81 5.13 3.72
CA ILE A 54 7.82 4.49 2.40
C ILE A 54 6.55 4.82 1.63
N GLY A 55 5.41 4.81 2.34
CA GLY A 55 4.08 5.13 1.80
C GLY A 55 3.84 6.61 1.52
N CYS A 56 4.80 7.49 1.72
CA CYS A 56 4.63 8.94 1.59
C CYS A 56 3.43 9.49 2.42
N LEU A 57 3.07 8.81 3.52
CA LEU A 57 2.07 9.26 4.50
C LEU A 57 2.71 10.14 5.58
N ASP A 58 4.02 10.00 5.75
CA ASP A 58 4.85 10.82 6.63
C ASP A 58 6.19 11.11 5.94
N VAL A 59 6.93 12.09 6.43
CA VAL A 59 8.25 12.45 5.91
C VAL A 59 9.33 12.24 6.97
N PRO A 60 10.58 11.95 6.59
CA PRO A 60 11.69 11.86 7.53
C PRO A 60 11.87 13.14 8.35
N THR A 61 12.39 13.00 9.57
CA THR A 61 12.89 14.15 10.36
C THR A 61 14.28 14.60 9.86
N SER A 62 15.10 13.63 9.43
CA SER A 62 16.41 13.84 8.81
C SER A 62 16.78 12.65 7.93
N GLY A 63 17.86 12.77 7.17
CA GLY A 63 18.25 11.82 6.13
C GLY A 63 17.48 12.06 4.82
N THR A 64 17.68 11.20 3.84
CA THR A 64 17.08 11.34 2.51
C THR A 64 16.28 10.10 2.16
N TYR A 65 15.03 10.31 1.71
CA TYR A 65 14.21 9.26 1.11
C TYR A 65 13.92 9.59 -0.35
N ARG A 66 14.32 8.69 -1.25
CA ARG A 66 13.99 8.77 -2.67
C ARG A 66 13.07 7.65 -3.10
N LEU A 67 12.01 7.99 -3.80
CA LEU A 67 11.10 7.07 -4.49
C LEU A 67 11.24 7.26 -5.99
N ASN A 68 11.73 6.23 -6.68
CA ASN A 68 12.05 6.29 -8.11
C ASN A 68 12.92 7.50 -8.49
N GLY A 69 13.94 7.78 -7.66
CA GLY A 69 14.88 8.89 -7.82
C GLY A 69 14.35 10.27 -7.40
N ARG A 70 13.06 10.42 -7.05
CA ARG A 70 12.47 11.69 -6.57
C ARG A 70 12.66 11.80 -5.05
N ASP A 71 13.20 12.92 -4.56
CA ASP A 71 13.35 13.20 -3.12
C ASP A 71 12.01 13.53 -2.48
N VAL A 72 11.50 12.58 -1.69
CA VAL A 72 10.21 12.67 -1.00
C VAL A 72 10.23 13.71 0.13
N GLY A 73 11.37 13.90 0.78
CA GLY A 73 11.52 14.82 1.91
C GLY A 73 11.30 16.30 1.54
N SER A 74 11.50 16.64 0.27
CA SER A 74 11.33 18.01 -0.25
C SER A 74 9.92 18.31 -0.82
N MET A 75 9.05 17.29 -0.89
CA MET A 75 7.73 17.40 -1.54
C MET A 75 6.70 18.09 -0.66
N SER A 76 5.86 18.91 -1.30
CA SER A 76 4.63 19.45 -0.71
C SER A 76 3.59 18.35 -0.47
N LYS A 77 2.58 18.64 0.37
CA LYS A 77 1.48 17.69 0.64
C LYS A 77 0.74 17.24 -0.62
N ASN A 78 0.61 18.11 -1.60
CA ASN A 78 -0.04 17.78 -2.88
C ASN A 78 0.82 16.84 -3.72
N GLU A 79 2.12 17.13 -3.85
CA GLU A 79 3.06 16.25 -4.55
C GLU A 79 3.17 14.87 -3.89
N LEU A 80 3.15 14.81 -2.53
CA LEU A 80 3.06 13.54 -1.80
C LEU A 80 1.76 12.78 -2.10
N ALA A 81 0.63 13.47 -2.29
CA ALA A 81 -0.64 12.84 -2.65
C ALA A 81 -0.63 12.31 -4.09
N GLU A 82 -0.03 13.06 -5.01
CA GLU A 82 0.13 12.66 -6.42
C GLU A 82 1.03 11.42 -6.53
N ILE A 83 2.23 11.44 -5.92
CA ILE A 83 3.16 10.31 -6.00
C ILE A 83 2.60 9.05 -5.31
N ARG A 84 1.83 9.21 -4.21
CA ARG A 84 1.11 8.09 -3.60
C ARG A 84 0.13 7.45 -4.57
N ASN A 85 -0.66 8.24 -5.25
CA ASN A 85 -1.67 7.73 -6.19
C ASN A 85 -1.03 7.11 -7.44
N GLU A 86 0.08 7.68 -7.91
CA GLU A 86 0.81 7.22 -9.10
C GLU A 86 1.61 5.93 -8.85
N MET A 87 2.30 5.84 -7.69
CA MET A 87 3.37 4.88 -7.48
C MET A 87 3.02 3.78 -6.47
N LEU A 88 2.05 4.01 -5.57
CA LEU A 88 1.87 3.18 -4.39
C LEU A 88 0.47 2.57 -4.32
N GLY A 89 0.41 1.25 -4.07
CA GLY A 89 -0.81 0.54 -3.70
C GLY A 89 -0.76 0.11 -2.23
N PHE A 90 -1.82 0.39 -1.47
CA PHE A 90 -1.88 0.07 -0.05
C PHE A 90 -2.84 -1.07 0.25
N ILE A 91 -2.38 -2.04 1.04
CA ILE A 91 -3.14 -3.15 1.59
C ILE A 91 -3.05 -3.06 3.12
N PHE A 92 -4.18 -2.90 3.78
CA PHE A 92 -4.26 -2.71 5.24
C PHE A 92 -4.81 -3.95 5.94
N GLN A 93 -4.45 -4.15 7.19
CA GLN A 93 -4.96 -5.21 8.05
C GLN A 93 -6.49 -5.19 8.17
N GLN A 94 -7.10 -4.01 8.32
CA GLN A 94 -8.55 -3.82 8.46
C GLN A 94 -9.25 -3.51 7.13
N TYR A 95 -8.67 -3.89 6.00
CA TYR A 95 -9.20 -3.75 4.64
C TYR A 95 -9.44 -2.30 4.20
N ASN A 96 -9.88 -1.41 5.07
CA ASN A 96 -10.19 0.02 4.83
C ASN A 96 -11.08 0.25 3.59
N LEU A 97 -12.08 -0.62 3.39
CA LEU A 97 -13.10 -0.44 2.39
C LEU A 97 -14.15 0.55 2.89
N LEU A 98 -14.64 1.41 2.02
CA LEU A 98 -15.74 2.32 2.32
C LEU A 98 -17.07 1.53 2.37
N PRO A 99 -17.74 1.44 3.54
CA PRO A 99 -18.82 0.48 3.75
C PRO A 99 -20.10 0.81 2.97
N LYS A 100 -20.26 2.06 2.55
CA LYS A 100 -21.42 2.53 1.77
C LYS A 100 -21.28 2.26 0.28
N LEU A 101 -20.07 2.06 -0.21
CA LEU A 101 -19.75 1.83 -1.61
C LEU A 101 -19.75 0.32 -1.93
N THR A 102 -20.06 -0.02 -3.17
CA THR A 102 -19.87 -1.36 -3.74
C THR A 102 -18.38 -1.69 -3.87
N LEU A 103 -18.04 -2.95 -4.16
CA LEU A 103 -16.65 -3.32 -4.45
C LEU A 103 -16.11 -2.58 -5.67
N MET A 104 -16.91 -2.49 -6.72
CA MET A 104 -16.54 -1.75 -7.93
C MET A 104 -16.16 -0.31 -7.60
N GLU A 105 -17.03 0.42 -6.90
CA GLU A 105 -16.79 1.80 -6.49
C GLU A 105 -15.59 1.95 -5.56
N ASN A 106 -15.35 1.00 -4.64
CA ASN A 106 -14.16 1.00 -3.78
C ASN A 106 -12.86 0.89 -4.61
N VAL A 107 -12.86 0.04 -5.64
CA VAL A 107 -11.68 -0.19 -6.49
C VAL A 107 -11.49 0.93 -7.51
N GLU A 108 -12.55 1.63 -7.90
CA GLU A 108 -12.48 2.82 -8.76
C GLU A 108 -11.84 4.04 -8.07
N LEU A 109 -11.85 4.12 -6.73
CA LEU A 109 -11.37 5.31 -6.01
C LEU A 109 -9.98 5.81 -6.44
N PRO A 110 -8.91 5.00 -6.44
CA PRO A 110 -7.59 5.47 -6.86
C PRO A 110 -7.57 5.91 -8.33
N LEU A 111 -8.42 5.33 -9.18
CA LEU A 111 -8.52 5.65 -10.59
C LEU A 111 -9.23 6.99 -10.83
N ILE A 112 -10.19 7.34 -9.96
CA ILE A 112 -10.82 8.66 -9.95
C ILE A 112 -9.80 9.74 -9.62
N TYR A 113 -8.97 9.53 -8.58
CA TYR A 113 -7.90 10.46 -8.20
C TYR A 113 -6.81 10.57 -9.27
N ALA A 114 -6.57 9.50 -10.04
CA ALA A 114 -5.68 9.52 -11.21
C ALA A 114 -6.27 10.27 -12.43
N GLY A 115 -7.51 10.76 -12.35
CA GLY A 115 -8.15 11.53 -13.43
C GLY A 115 -8.54 10.70 -14.66
N LEU A 116 -8.62 9.36 -14.52
CA LEU A 116 -8.99 8.49 -15.63
C LEU A 116 -10.45 8.69 -16.05
N SER A 117 -10.76 8.43 -17.32
CA SER A 117 -12.14 8.45 -17.79
C SER A 117 -12.97 7.35 -17.11
N ARG A 118 -14.29 7.58 -16.96
CA ARG A 118 -15.21 6.62 -16.34
C ARG A 118 -15.15 5.22 -16.98
N LYS A 119 -14.97 5.15 -18.29
CA LYS A 119 -14.82 3.90 -19.03
C LYS A 119 -13.55 3.14 -18.61
N GLU A 120 -12.44 3.84 -18.47
CA GLU A 120 -11.17 3.25 -18.02
C GLU A 120 -11.22 2.85 -16.55
N GLN A 121 -11.81 3.67 -15.67
CA GLN A 121 -12.04 3.34 -14.27
C GLN A 121 -12.76 2.01 -14.14
N GLN A 122 -13.90 1.86 -14.81
CA GLN A 122 -14.71 0.64 -14.79
C GLN A 122 -13.97 -0.58 -15.37
N ALA A 123 -13.26 -0.39 -16.46
CA ALA A 123 -12.51 -1.48 -17.09
C ALA A 123 -11.39 -2.00 -16.16
N ARG A 124 -10.56 -1.10 -15.63
CA ARG A 124 -9.46 -1.46 -14.71
C ARG A 124 -9.97 -2.04 -13.41
N ALA A 125 -10.98 -1.44 -12.78
CA ALA A 125 -11.55 -1.94 -11.53
C ALA A 125 -12.14 -3.34 -11.70
N ARG A 126 -12.86 -3.61 -12.79
CA ARG A 126 -13.38 -4.94 -13.13
C ARG A 126 -12.25 -5.96 -13.29
N THR A 127 -11.21 -5.63 -14.04
CA THR A 127 -10.04 -6.49 -14.23
C THR A 127 -9.37 -6.82 -12.90
N ALA A 128 -9.13 -5.82 -12.06
CA ALA A 128 -8.52 -6.02 -10.75
C ALA A 128 -9.36 -6.94 -9.84
N LEU A 129 -10.68 -6.76 -9.81
CA LEU A 129 -11.60 -7.63 -9.06
C LEU A 129 -11.62 -9.07 -9.60
N GLN A 130 -11.55 -9.25 -10.92
CA GLN A 130 -11.44 -10.58 -11.53
C GLN A 130 -10.13 -11.28 -11.16
N GLN A 131 -9.01 -10.56 -11.15
CA GLN A 131 -7.69 -11.11 -10.77
C GLN A 131 -7.66 -11.71 -9.36
N VAL A 132 -8.45 -11.15 -8.44
CA VAL A 132 -8.56 -11.64 -7.05
C VAL A 132 -9.76 -12.57 -6.83
N GLY A 133 -10.44 -13.01 -7.90
CA GLY A 133 -11.57 -13.95 -7.84
C GLY A 133 -12.87 -13.33 -7.31
N LEU A 134 -13.11 -12.04 -7.53
CA LEU A 134 -14.32 -11.32 -7.12
C LEU A 134 -15.15 -10.78 -8.29
N GLY A 135 -14.93 -11.28 -9.50
CA GLY A 135 -15.62 -10.82 -10.71
C GLY A 135 -17.15 -10.91 -10.67
N GLU A 136 -17.71 -11.87 -9.91
CA GLU A 136 -19.15 -12.06 -9.75
C GLU A 136 -19.75 -11.20 -8.61
N LYS A 137 -18.91 -10.45 -7.87
CA LYS A 137 -19.31 -9.70 -6.66
C LYS A 137 -19.13 -8.19 -6.80
N LEU A 138 -19.02 -7.67 -8.01
CA LEU A 138 -18.70 -6.27 -8.30
C LEU A 138 -19.61 -5.27 -7.56
N TYR A 139 -20.90 -5.58 -7.44
CA TYR A 139 -21.91 -4.68 -6.88
C TYR A 139 -22.26 -5.01 -5.42
N ASN A 140 -21.62 -6.02 -4.82
CA ASN A 140 -21.75 -6.27 -3.40
C ASN A 140 -21.10 -5.15 -2.57
N LYS A 141 -21.66 -4.89 -1.39
CA LYS A 141 -21.07 -4.00 -0.38
C LYS A 141 -20.14 -4.79 0.55
N PRO A 142 -19.16 -4.16 1.21
CA PRO A 142 -18.26 -4.83 2.16
C PRO A 142 -18.99 -5.67 3.22
N SER A 143 -20.13 -5.20 3.75
CA SER A 143 -20.92 -5.92 4.75
C SER A 143 -21.50 -7.25 4.28
N GLN A 144 -21.51 -7.51 2.98
CA GLN A 144 -22.04 -8.74 2.37
C GLN A 144 -20.92 -9.77 2.08
N LEU A 145 -19.71 -9.52 2.57
CA LEU A 145 -18.51 -10.29 2.25
C LEU A 145 -17.83 -10.85 3.50
N SER A 146 -17.21 -12.03 3.37
CA SER A 146 -16.31 -12.55 4.40
C SER A 146 -15.04 -11.67 4.51
N GLY A 147 -14.32 -11.78 5.64
CA GLY A 147 -13.07 -11.04 5.85
C GLY A 147 -12.04 -11.28 4.73
N GLY A 148 -11.87 -12.54 4.29
CA GLY A 148 -10.98 -12.86 3.17
C GLY A 148 -11.42 -12.27 1.83
N GLN A 149 -12.73 -12.16 1.58
CA GLN A 149 -13.24 -11.48 0.39
C GLN A 149 -13.02 -9.97 0.48
N GLN A 150 -13.18 -9.36 1.65
CA GLN A 150 -12.88 -7.94 1.88
C GLN A 150 -11.40 -7.66 1.67
N GLN A 151 -10.50 -8.54 2.17
CA GLN A 151 -9.08 -8.40 1.95
C GLN A 151 -8.70 -8.52 0.47
N ARG A 152 -9.29 -9.48 -0.26
CA ARG A 152 -9.10 -9.56 -1.71
C ARG A 152 -9.58 -8.31 -2.45
N ALA A 153 -10.69 -7.70 -2.02
CA ALA A 153 -11.13 -6.42 -2.59
C ALA A 153 -10.17 -5.27 -2.28
N SER A 154 -9.58 -5.22 -1.07
CA SER A 154 -8.52 -4.27 -0.73
C SER A 154 -7.28 -4.45 -1.61
N ILE A 155 -6.89 -5.69 -1.89
CA ILE A 155 -5.80 -6.01 -2.84
C ILE A 155 -6.17 -5.52 -4.25
N ALA A 156 -7.38 -5.79 -4.74
CA ALA A 156 -7.83 -5.31 -6.05
C ALA A 156 -7.77 -3.79 -6.15
N ARG A 157 -8.17 -3.07 -5.09
CA ARG A 157 -8.06 -1.62 -5.03
C ARG A 157 -6.60 -1.14 -5.13
N ALA A 158 -5.69 -1.82 -4.42
CA ALA A 158 -4.26 -1.49 -4.48
C ALA A 158 -3.67 -1.68 -5.88
N LEU A 159 -4.14 -2.70 -6.62
CA LEU A 159 -3.65 -3.05 -7.96
C LEU A 159 -4.24 -2.19 -9.08
N ALA A 160 -5.42 -1.62 -8.89
CA ALA A 160 -6.19 -0.98 -9.97
C ALA A 160 -5.44 0.16 -10.67
N GLY A 161 -4.59 0.89 -9.91
CA GLY A 161 -3.74 1.98 -10.42
C GLY A 161 -2.48 1.52 -11.14
N ASP A 162 -2.17 0.21 -11.15
CA ASP A 162 -0.90 -0.35 -11.65
C ASP A 162 0.32 0.27 -10.93
N PRO A 163 0.38 0.18 -9.60
CA PRO A 163 1.41 0.84 -8.81
C PRO A 163 2.79 0.18 -9.00
N ALA A 164 3.86 0.98 -8.88
CA ALA A 164 5.23 0.45 -8.91
C ALA A 164 5.62 -0.28 -7.60
N VAL A 165 4.94 0.04 -6.49
CA VAL A 165 5.17 -0.56 -5.16
C VAL A 165 3.84 -0.92 -4.52
N ILE A 166 3.74 -2.11 -3.96
CA ILE A 166 2.62 -2.53 -3.12
C ILE A 166 3.12 -2.60 -1.68
N LEU A 167 2.49 -1.82 -0.81
CA LEU A 167 2.73 -1.81 0.62
C LEU A 167 1.63 -2.59 1.34
N ALA A 168 2.01 -3.62 2.09
CA ALA A 168 1.08 -4.45 2.83
C ALA A 168 1.40 -4.43 4.32
N ASP A 169 0.53 -3.79 5.11
CA ASP A 169 0.65 -3.74 6.57
C ASP A 169 -0.19 -4.85 7.19
N GLU A 170 0.48 -5.89 7.69
CA GLU A 170 -0.13 -7.09 8.28
C GLU A 170 -1.33 -7.66 7.48
N PRO A 171 -1.17 -7.95 6.17
CA PRO A 171 -2.29 -8.23 5.26
C PRO A 171 -3.12 -9.46 5.62
N THR A 172 -2.67 -10.26 6.59
CA THR A 172 -3.34 -11.47 7.08
C THR A 172 -3.71 -11.39 8.55
N GLY A 173 -3.39 -10.30 9.26
CA GLY A 173 -3.52 -10.21 10.71
C GLY A 173 -4.95 -10.30 11.24
N ALA A 174 -5.96 -9.96 10.40
CA ALA A 174 -7.38 -10.07 10.74
C ALA A 174 -8.05 -11.36 10.22
N LEU A 175 -7.27 -12.32 9.66
CA LEU A 175 -7.78 -13.50 8.99
C LEU A 175 -7.41 -14.78 9.75
N ASP A 176 -8.22 -15.83 9.62
CA ASP A 176 -7.83 -17.17 10.02
C ASP A 176 -6.66 -17.70 9.17
N SER A 177 -5.97 -18.73 9.68
CA SER A 177 -4.74 -19.27 9.06
C SER A 177 -4.94 -19.84 7.65
N HIS A 178 -6.13 -20.34 7.31
CA HIS A 178 -6.41 -20.86 5.96
C HIS A 178 -6.59 -19.71 4.99
N THR A 179 -7.48 -18.79 5.28
CA THR A 179 -7.76 -17.58 4.48
C THR A 179 -6.51 -16.70 4.35
N GLY A 180 -5.70 -16.58 5.41
CA GLY A 180 -4.43 -15.86 5.38
C GLY A 180 -3.45 -16.44 4.36
N ARG A 181 -3.34 -17.78 4.27
CA ARG A 181 -2.51 -18.46 3.26
C ARG A 181 -3.00 -18.21 1.84
N GLU A 182 -4.32 -18.18 1.60
CA GLU A 182 -4.88 -17.85 0.30
C GLU A 182 -4.50 -16.42 -0.13
N VAL A 183 -4.62 -15.45 0.80
CA VAL A 183 -4.23 -14.05 0.55
C VAL A 183 -2.74 -13.92 0.23
N LEU A 184 -1.87 -14.57 1.02
CA LEU A 184 -0.42 -14.58 0.73
C LEU A 184 -0.12 -15.25 -0.62
N GLY A 185 -0.85 -16.30 -0.98
CA GLY A 185 -0.74 -16.94 -2.31
C GLY A 185 -1.08 -15.98 -3.45
N ILE A 186 -2.08 -15.11 -3.27
CA ILE A 186 -2.40 -14.06 -4.25
C ILE A 186 -1.24 -13.07 -4.37
N LEU A 187 -0.69 -12.57 -3.26
CA LEU A 187 0.44 -11.63 -3.28
C LEU A 187 1.68 -12.24 -3.93
N GLN A 188 2.00 -13.50 -3.63
CA GLN A 188 3.10 -14.21 -4.28
C GLN A 188 2.89 -14.38 -5.79
N LYS A 189 1.65 -14.69 -6.22
CA LYS A 189 1.31 -14.79 -7.63
C LYS A 189 1.48 -13.45 -8.35
N LEU A 190 1.02 -12.35 -7.74
CA LEU A 190 1.17 -11.00 -8.28
C LEU A 190 2.64 -10.63 -8.42
N HIS A 191 3.46 -10.87 -7.40
CA HIS A 191 4.91 -10.65 -7.46
C HIS A 191 5.57 -11.42 -8.62
N ARG A 192 5.22 -12.72 -8.81
CA ARG A 192 5.75 -13.52 -9.95
C ARG A 192 5.31 -13.00 -11.33
N GLN A 193 4.25 -12.25 -11.40
CA GLN A 193 3.74 -11.61 -12.62
C GLN A 193 4.38 -10.24 -12.88
N GLY A 194 5.27 -9.78 -12.00
CA GLY A 194 6.05 -8.54 -12.16
C GLY A 194 5.44 -7.31 -11.49
N ASN A 195 4.42 -7.54 -10.63
CA ASN A 195 3.85 -6.48 -9.77
C ASN A 195 4.63 -6.37 -8.46
#